data_5f19a928dca0f49f54e1cd03a2476862
#
_entry.id   5f19a928dca0f49f54e1cd03a2476862
#
_cell.length_a   1.000
_cell.length_b   1.000
_cell.length_c   1.000
_cell.angle_alpha   90.00
_cell.angle_beta   90.00
_cell.angle_gamma   90.00
#
_symmetry.space_group_name_H-M   'P 1'
#
loop_
_entity.id
_entity.type
_entity.pdbx_description
1 polymer ?
#
loop_
_entity_poly.entity_id
_entity_poly.type
_entity_poly.pdbx_seq_one_letter_code
_entity_poly.pdbx_strand_id
1 'polypeptide(L)'
;MNPIICIGGANVDRKLYAKYEIASGTSNPVKSSRTVGGVARNIAENLGRLDEEVTFISVRGRDSEWQEIYDASSPYMNLEHVAEIENSSTGSYTAVLDRNGDLSIALADMDIFEEITPALLEKNSDLLKLAKCIVVDLNCPGETIEYLCSFASENNIPLIIIPVSSPKMKRLPMDLSAVSWLIVNKDETETFLNITLNDDKDWKESVGKWLDLGVKNVVVTNGSKGVIAGSQGNGVRYYPAIETPNVVDVTGAGDSFCSGVIYSWLQNKELDHVIQAGLVNSHKTILSKHTVRQELTREQFKLDMEAIIK
;
A
#
# COMPACT_ATOMS: atom_id res chain seq x y z
N MET A 1 9.44 21.89 3.99
CA MET A 1 9.86 20.96 2.89
C MET A 1 8.63 20.59 2.10
N ASN A 2 8.77 20.06 0.88
CA ASN A 2 7.62 19.59 0.11
C ASN A 2 7.14 18.24 0.68
N PRO A 3 5.85 18.07 1.02
CA PRO A 3 5.35 16.83 1.62
C PRO A 3 5.26 15.69 0.60
N ILE A 4 5.30 14.47 1.10
CA ILE A 4 4.80 13.30 0.37
C ILE A 4 3.29 13.29 0.57
N ILE A 5 2.52 13.20 -0.52
CA ILE A 5 1.06 13.14 -0.43
C ILE A 5 0.61 11.71 -0.68
N CYS A 6 0.03 11.09 0.34
CA CYS A 6 -0.56 9.77 0.24
C CYS A 6 -2.08 9.91 0.10
N ILE A 7 -2.66 9.25 -0.92
CA ILE A 7 -4.08 9.34 -1.27
C ILE A 7 -4.67 7.94 -1.31
N GLY A 8 -5.75 7.68 -0.59
CA GLY A 8 -6.39 6.37 -0.64
C GLY A 8 -7.12 5.97 0.63
N GLY A 9 -7.25 4.66 0.84
CA GLY A 9 -8.04 4.11 1.92
C GLY A 9 -7.37 4.17 3.29
N ALA A 10 -8.22 4.40 4.30
CA ALA A 10 -7.94 4.14 5.72
C ALA A 10 -9.14 3.43 6.32
N ASN A 11 -8.91 2.30 6.97
CA ASN A 11 -9.99 1.47 7.49
C ASN A 11 -9.62 0.82 8.83
N VAL A 12 -10.64 0.29 9.52
CA VAL A 12 -10.44 -0.56 10.70
C VAL A 12 -10.62 -2.02 10.28
N ASP A 13 -9.59 -2.83 10.53
CA ASP A 13 -9.62 -4.27 10.35
C ASP A 13 -10.07 -4.96 11.64
N ARG A 14 -11.12 -5.78 11.56
CA ARG A 14 -11.64 -6.60 12.65
C ARG A 14 -11.41 -8.06 12.34
N LYS A 15 -10.76 -8.79 13.24
CA LYS A 15 -10.64 -10.25 13.18
C LYS A 15 -11.50 -10.85 14.29
N LEU A 16 -12.47 -11.70 13.92
CA LEU A 16 -13.40 -12.37 14.80
C LEU A 16 -13.07 -13.87 14.82
N TYR A 17 -12.42 -14.35 15.86
CA TYR A 17 -12.01 -15.75 16.02
C TYR A 17 -13.15 -16.53 16.68
N ALA A 18 -13.77 -17.45 15.97
CA ALA A 18 -14.84 -18.31 16.51
C ALA A 18 -14.28 -19.21 17.60
N LYS A 19 -14.96 -19.25 18.76
CA LYS A 19 -14.57 -20.14 19.89
C LYS A 19 -14.99 -21.60 19.64
N TYR A 20 -16.00 -21.79 18.80
CA TYR A 20 -16.60 -23.07 18.47
C TYR A 20 -16.82 -23.16 16.96
N GLU A 21 -17.32 -24.29 16.49
CA GLU A 21 -17.75 -24.43 15.11
C GLU A 21 -18.86 -23.42 14.77
N ILE A 22 -18.73 -22.74 13.62
CA ILE A 22 -19.65 -21.68 13.22
C ILE A 22 -20.99 -22.29 12.83
N ALA A 23 -22.05 -21.92 13.53
CA ALA A 23 -23.43 -22.31 13.23
C ALA A 23 -24.16 -21.19 12.51
N SER A 24 -24.77 -21.51 11.35
CA SER A 24 -25.57 -20.57 10.58
C SER A 24 -26.89 -20.24 11.29
N GLY A 25 -27.37 -18.99 11.14
CA GLY A 25 -28.67 -18.55 11.65
C GLY A 25 -28.76 -18.35 13.16
N THR A 26 -27.63 -18.34 13.88
CA THR A 26 -27.58 -18.09 15.33
C THR A 26 -26.36 -17.28 15.71
N SER A 27 -26.28 -16.86 17.00
CA SER A 27 -25.14 -16.14 17.55
C SER A 27 -23.96 -17.08 17.77
N ASN A 28 -22.79 -16.68 17.29
CA ASN A 28 -21.54 -17.42 17.45
C ASN A 28 -20.60 -16.65 18.38
N PRO A 29 -20.22 -17.21 19.55
CA PRO A 29 -19.27 -16.56 20.45
C PRO A 29 -17.87 -16.46 19.81
N VAL A 30 -17.29 -15.25 19.86
CA VAL A 30 -15.97 -14.98 19.26
C VAL A 30 -15.01 -14.33 20.27
N LYS A 31 -13.72 -14.37 19.96
CA LYS A 31 -12.71 -13.46 20.47
C LYS A 31 -12.43 -12.45 19.34
N SER A 32 -12.44 -11.17 19.64
CA SER A 32 -12.18 -10.13 18.64
C SER A 32 -10.82 -9.47 18.83
N SER A 33 -10.22 -9.04 17.72
CA SER A 33 -9.12 -8.08 17.69
C SER A 33 -9.42 -7.00 16.65
N ARG A 34 -8.86 -5.81 16.85
CA ARG A 34 -8.98 -4.67 15.93
C ARG A 34 -7.62 -4.10 15.65
N THR A 35 -7.39 -3.67 14.43
CA THR A 35 -6.18 -2.97 13.99
C THR A 35 -6.56 -1.92 12.97
N VAL A 36 -5.79 -0.84 12.91
CA VAL A 36 -5.94 0.18 11.86
C VAL A 36 -5.22 -0.30 10.61
N GLY A 37 -5.89 -0.17 9.46
CA GLY A 37 -5.45 -0.62 8.15
C GLY A 37 -5.60 0.45 7.07
N GLY A 38 -5.54 -0.01 5.82
CA GLY A 38 -5.56 0.81 4.61
C GLY A 38 -4.18 0.96 3.99
N VAL A 39 -4.04 0.60 2.70
CA VAL A 39 -2.74 0.55 2.02
C VAL A 39 -2.06 1.92 2.02
N ALA A 40 -2.74 2.96 1.51
CA ALA A 40 -2.18 4.32 1.49
C ALA A 40 -1.88 4.84 2.91
N ARG A 41 -2.75 4.55 3.90
CA ARG A 41 -2.53 4.95 5.31
C ARG A 41 -1.30 4.22 5.91
N ASN A 42 -1.15 2.93 5.67
CA ASN A 42 0.00 2.15 6.17
C ASN A 42 1.31 2.66 5.58
N ILE A 43 1.32 3.00 4.28
CA ILE A 43 2.48 3.59 3.61
C ILE A 43 2.79 4.96 4.21
N ALA A 44 1.77 5.81 4.41
CA ALA A 44 1.91 7.12 5.03
C ALA A 44 2.50 7.04 6.44
N GLU A 45 2.02 6.11 7.28
CA GLU A 45 2.56 5.91 8.62
C GLU A 45 4.01 5.42 8.59
N ASN A 46 4.36 4.45 7.73
CA ASN A 46 5.74 4.00 7.58
C ASN A 46 6.67 5.16 7.20
N LEU A 47 6.28 6.00 6.23
CA LEU A 47 7.07 7.14 5.77
C LEU A 47 7.21 8.21 6.87
N GLY A 48 6.12 8.51 7.60
CA GLY A 48 6.17 9.43 8.73
C GLY A 48 7.07 8.95 9.87
N ARG A 49 7.08 7.64 10.15
CA ARG A 49 8.01 7.02 11.13
C ARG A 49 9.48 7.08 10.67
N LEU A 50 9.72 7.25 9.36
CA LEU A 50 11.04 7.48 8.78
C LEU A 50 11.42 8.98 8.70
N ASP A 51 10.71 9.84 9.42
CA ASP A 51 10.89 11.30 9.48
C ASP A 51 10.62 12.02 8.15
N GLU A 52 9.81 11.45 7.24
CA GLU A 52 9.32 12.18 6.07
C GLU A 52 8.08 13.01 6.46
N GLU A 53 7.95 14.19 5.85
CA GLU A 53 6.75 15.02 5.98
C GLU A 53 5.65 14.45 5.09
N VAL A 54 4.57 13.93 5.71
CA VAL A 54 3.50 13.24 5.01
C VAL A 54 2.16 13.94 5.23
N THR A 55 1.42 14.17 4.15
CA THR A 55 0.02 14.60 4.18
C THR A 55 -0.85 13.49 3.61
N PHE A 56 -1.92 13.16 4.31
CA PHE A 56 -2.85 12.12 3.90
C PHE A 56 -4.18 12.72 3.41
N ILE A 57 -4.56 12.39 2.19
CA ILE A 57 -5.85 12.77 1.60
C ILE A 57 -6.72 11.53 1.51
N SER A 58 -7.87 11.56 2.16
CA SER A 58 -8.81 10.44 2.21
C SER A 58 -10.22 10.95 2.54
N VAL A 59 -11.11 10.02 2.83
CA VAL A 59 -12.47 10.28 3.28
C VAL A 59 -12.78 9.49 4.55
N ARG A 60 -13.72 9.98 5.36
CA ARG A 60 -14.12 9.37 6.61
C ARG A 60 -15.60 9.57 6.91
N GLY A 61 -16.16 8.69 7.69
CA GLY A 61 -17.43 8.93 8.39
C GLY A 61 -17.22 9.76 9.65
N ARG A 62 -18.32 9.97 10.38
CA ARG A 62 -18.34 10.61 11.71
C ARG A 62 -18.61 9.56 12.79
N ASP A 63 -17.62 8.69 13.03
CA ASP A 63 -17.78 7.51 13.87
C ASP A 63 -16.52 7.20 14.71
N SER A 64 -16.62 6.14 15.52
CA SER A 64 -15.54 5.69 16.39
C SER A 64 -14.38 5.05 15.61
N GLU A 65 -14.65 4.51 14.45
CA GLU A 65 -13.65 3.92 13.56
C GLU A 65 -12.68 5.00 13.09
N TRP A 66 -13.20 6.16 12.71
CA TRP A 66 -12.33 7.29 12.37
C TRP A 66 -11.48 7.76 13.55
N GLN A 67 -12.04 7.82 14.76
CA GLN A 67 -11.27 8.23 15.93
C GLN A 67 -10.10 7.28 16.19
N GLU A 68 -10.31 5.97 16.03
CA GLU A 68 -9.25 4.96 16.17
C GLU A 68 -8.15 5.15 15.12
N ILE A 69 -8.53 5.44 13.86
CA ILE A 69 -7.59 5.73 12.77
C ILE A 69 -6.83 7.03 13.05
N TYR A 70 -7.53 8.08 13.49
CA TYR A 70 -6.94 9.38 13.80
C TYR A 70 -5.89 9.28 14.90
N ASP A 71 -6.23 8.63 16.02
CA ASP A 71 -5.33 8.49 17.17
C ASP A 71 -4.05 7.70 16.79
N ALA A 72 -4.18 6.69 15.95
CA ALA A 72 -3.05 5.89 15.48
C ALA A 72 -2.16 6.62 14.47
N SER A 73 -2.74 7.51 13.64
CA SER A 73 -2.07 8.07 12.46
C SER A 73 -1.57 9.50 12.64
N SER A 74 -2.26 10.32 13.45
CA SER A 74 -1.93 11.74 13.64
C SER A 74 -0.51 12.04 14.14
N PRO A 75 0.19 11.15 14.89
CA PRO A 75 1.59 11.40 15.23
C PRO A 75 2.56 11.35 14.04
N TYR A 76 2.15 10.79 12.90
CA TYR A 76 3.04 10.46 11.78
C TYR A 76 2.67 11.16 10.47
N MET A 77 1.48 11.74 10.37
CA MET A 77 1.02 12.40 9.14
C MET A 77 0.02 13.52 9.44
N ASN A 78 -0.05 14.49 8.54
CA ASN A 78 -1.11 15.51 8.56
C ASN A 78 -2.41 14.92 8.02
N LEU A 79 -3.49 14.98 8.81
CA LEU A 79 -4.83 14.46 8.52
C LEU A 79 -5.87 15.56 8.23
N GLU A 80 -5.47 16.83 8.12
CA GLU A 80 -6.38 17.97 7.89
C GLU A 80 -7.12 17.88 6.54
N HIS A 81 -6.59 17.08 5.62
CA HIS A 81 -7.13 16.88 4.27
C HIS A 81 -7.98 15.62 4.13
N VAL A 82 -8.38 15.00 5.26
CA VAL A 82 -9.35 13.89 5.26
C VAL A 82 -10.76 14.46 5.34
N ALA A 83 -11.52 14.32 4.26
CA ALA A 83 -12.87 14.88 4.15
C ALA A 83 -13.90 14.02 4.90
N GLU A 84 -14.78 14.67 5.67
CA GLU A 84 -15.94 14.01 6.27
C GLU A 84 -17.05 13.86 5.23
N ILE A 85 -17.58 12.64 5.09
CA ILE A 85 -18.70 12.33 4.20
C ILE A 85 -19.94 12.10 5.06
N GLU A 86 -20.96 12.94 4.87
CA GLU A 86 -22.21 12.83 5.61
C GLU A 86 -22.93 11.50 5.30
N ASN A 87 -23.53 10.91 6.33
CA ASN A 87 -24.29 9.65 6.26
C ASN A 87 -23.49 8.42 5.75
N SER A 88 -22.17 8.48 5.79
CA SER A 88 -21.30 7.35 5.45
C SER A 88 -20.54 6.87 6.69
N SER A 89 -20.23 5.57 6.72
CA SER A 89 -19.33 4.98 7.72
C SER A 89 -17.89 5.02 7.24
N THR A 90 -16.95 5.17 8.17
CA THR A 90 -15.54 4.98 7.90
C THR A 90 -15.27 3.55 7.44
N GLY A 91 -14.39 3.37 6.47
CA GLY A 91 -14.09 2.07 5.89
C GLY A 91 -13.77 1.00 6.95
N SER A 92 -14.31 -0.20 6.78
CA SER A 92 -14.02 -1.33 7.66
C SER A 92 -13.93 -2.65 6.92
N TYR A 93 -13.07 -3.55 7.44
CA TYR A 93 -12.94 -4.91 6.97
C TYR A 93 -13.11 -5.86 8.15
N THR A 94 -14.01 -6.83 8.03
CA THR A 94 -14.26 -7.80 9.09
C THR A 94 -13.98 -9.21 8.56
N ALA A 95 -12.95 -9.87 9.11
CA ALA A 95 -12.64 -11.27 8.85
C ALA A 95 -13.21 -12.13 9.97
N VAL A 96 -14.07 -13.08 9.62
CA VAL A 96 -14.56 -14.13 10.52
C VAL A 96 -13.71 -15.37 10.28
N LEU A 97 -12.99 -15.78 11.32
CA LEU A 97 -12.10 -16.93 11.30
C LEU A 97 -12.74 -18.07 12.09
N ASP A 98 -12.62 -19.29 11.60
CA ASP A 98 -13.08 -20.48 12.30
C ASP A 98 -12.19 -20.78 13.53
N ARG A 99 -12.49 -21.85 14.25
CA ARG A 99 -11.72 -22.29 15.43
C ARG A 99 -10.27 -22.68 15.12
N ASN A 100 -9.96 -22.98 13.85
CA ASN A 100 -8.61 -23.34 13.40
C ASN A 100 -7.82 -22.10 12.95
N GLY A 101 -8.49 -20.94 12.85
CA GLY A 101 -7.92 -19.70 12.34
C GLY A 101 -8.06 -19.52 10.83
N ASP A 102 -8.79 -20.41 10.16
CA ASP A 102 -9.04 -20.30 8.71
C ASP A 102 -10.16 -19.29 8.42
N LEU A 103 -10.01 -18.55 7.33
CA LEU A 103 -11.00 -17.53 6.93
C LEU A 103 -12.30 -18.20 6.47
N SER A 104 -13.39 -17.97 7.23
CA SER A 104 -14.73 -18.45 6.88
C SER A 104 -15.49 -17.46 6.02
N ILE A 105 -15.42 -16.16 6.35
CA ILE A 105 -16.07 -15.07 5.60
C ILE A 105 -15.32 -13.78 5.83
N ALA A 106 -15.25 -12.95 4.78
CA ALA A 106 -14.75 -11.60 4.86
C ALA A 106 -15.85 -10.61 4.40
N LEU A 107 -16.04 -9.55 5.17
CA LEU A 107 -17.00 -8.48 4.90
C LEU A 107 -16.21 -7.17 4.79
N ALA A 108 -16.36 -6.48 3.67
CA ALA A 108 -15.71 -5.20 3.41
C ALA A 108 -16.80 -4.13 3.24
N ASP A 109 -16.80 -3.14 4.13
CA ASP A 109 -17.57 -1.91 4.02
C ASP A 109 -16.59 -0.80 3.67
N MET A 110 -16.41 -0.56 2.37
CA MET A 110 -15.38 0.34 1.83
C MET A 110 -15.92 1.27 0.73
N ASP A 111 -17.23 1.33 0.56
CA ASP A 111 -17.88 2.14 -0.49
C ASP A 111 -17.61 3.63 -0.32
N ILE A 112 -17.31 4.08 0.90
CA ILE A 112 -16.94 5.47 1.19
C ILE A 112 -15.73 5.94 0.34
N PHE A 113 -14.84 5.05 -0.06
CA PHE A 113 -13.67 5.43 -0.85
C PHE A 113 -14.02 5.83 -2.30
N GLU A 114 -15.22 5.53 -2.79
CA GLU A 114 -15.72 6.06 -4.05
C GLU A 114 -15.89 7.60 -4.01
N GLU A 115 -15.93 8.18 -2.82
CA GLU A 115 -15.99 9.64 -2.62
C GLU A 115 -14.60 10.33 -2.72
N ILE A 116 -13.52 9.57 -2.90
CA ILE A 116 -12.21 10.15 -3.23
C ILE A 116 -12.20 10.51 -4.72
N THR A 117 -13.00 11.49 -5.08
CA THR A 117 -13.26 11.91 -6.47
C THR A 117 -12.24 12.94 -6.98
N PRO A 118 -12.13 13.17 -8.30
CA PRO A 118 -11.35 14.28 -8.84
C PRO A 118 -11.72 15.63 -8.23
N ALA A 119 -13.00 15.88 -7.98
CA ALA A 119 -13.47 17.14 -7.37
C ALA A 119 -12.94 17.35 -5.93
N LEU A 120 -12.75 16.26 -5.16
CA LEU A 120 -12.08 16.33 -3.86
C LEU A 120 -10.61 16.72 -4.02
N LEU A 121 -9.94 16.16 -5.02
CA LEU A 121 -8.52 16.45 -5.28
C LEU A 121 -8.29 17.86 -5.85
N GLU A 122 -9.19 18.35 -6.66
CA GLU A 122 -9.15 19.73 -7.18
C GLU A 122 -9.18 20.78 -6.06
N LYS A 123 -9.95 20.54 -5.00
CA LYS A 123 -9.97 21.39 -3.79
C LYS A 123 -8.61 21.43 -3.08
N ASN A 124 -7.78 20.42 -3.30
CA ASN A 124 -6.44 20.28 -2.75
C ASN A 124 -5.34 20.53 -3.79
N SER A 125 -5.66 21.11 -4.97
CA SER A 125 -4.73 21.24 -6.09
C SER A 125 -3.46 22.01 -5.75
N ASP A 126 -3.55 23.07 -4.95
CA ASP A 126 -2.39 23.84 -4.54
C ASP A 126 -1.44 23.03 -3.63
N LEU A 127 -2.00 22.19 -2.76
CA LEU A 127 -1.22 21.25 -1.96
C LEU A 127 -0.58 20.18 -2.85
N LEU A 128 -1.34 19.60 -3.79
CA LEU A 128 -0.83 18.59 -4.72
C LEU A 128 0.35 19.13 -5.55
N LYS A 129 0.33 20.38 -5.99
CA LYS A 129 1.45 21.02 -6.72
C LYS A 129 2.73 21.16 -5.89
N LEU A 130 2.63 21.15 -4.58
CA LEU A 130 3.78 21.20 -3.67
C LEU A 130 4.34 19.81 -3.35
N ALA A 131 3.72 18.73 -3.83
CA ALA A 131 4.12 17.38 -3.48
C ALA A 131 5.55 17.05 -3.93
N LYS A 132 6.34 16.45 -3.04
CA LYS A 132 7.61 15.80 -3.37
C LYS A 132 7.38 14.58 -4.27
N CYS A 133 6.31 13.86 -3.99
CA CYS A 133 5.70 12.84 -4.83
C CYS A 133 4.26 12.57 -4.35
N ILE A 134 3.44 11.98 -5.21
CA ILE A 134 2.09 11.51 -4.89
C ILE A 134 2.11 9.99 -4.86
N VAL A 135 1.61 9.40 -3.78
CA VAL A 135 1.40 7.95 -3.62
C VAL A 135 -0.10 7.72 -3.56
N VAL A 136 -0.63 6.92 -4.47
CA VAL A 136 -2.07 6.62 -4.52
C VAL A 136 -2.32 5.12 -4.53
N ASP A 137 -3.33 4.67 -3.77
CA ASP A 137 -3.80 3.30 -3.84
C ASP A 137 -5.07 3.15 -4.68
N LEU A 138 -5.31 1.95 -5.21
CA LEU A 138 -6.50 1.67 -6.03
C LEU A 138 -7.80 1.48 -5.21
N ASN A 139 -7.85 1.95 -3.93
CA ASN A 139 -9.13 2.21 -3.30
C ASN A 139 -9.84 3.42 -3.92
N CYS A 140 -9.09 4.34 -4.52
CA CYS A 140 -9.62 5.46 -5.27
C CYS A 140 -10.35 4.99 -6.54
N PRO A 141 -11.43 5.67 -6.98
CA PRO A 141 -12.09 5.43 -8.27
C PRO A 141 -11.13 5.52 -9.46
N GLY A 142 -11.43 4.81 -10.56
CA GLY A 142 -10.61 4.83 -11.77
C GLY A 142 -10.45 6.25 -12.36
N GLU A 143 -11.52 7.03 -12.37
CA GLU A 143 -11.49 8.44 -12.81
C GLU A 143 -10.52 9.31 -12.00
N THR A 144 -10.37 9.00 -10.71
CA THR A 144 -9.43 9.69 -9.82
C THR A 144 -7.98 9.30 -10.15
N ILE A 145 -7.74 8.04 -10.50
CA ILE A 145 -6.42 7.60 -10.96
C ILE A 145 -6.06 8.27 -12.28
N GLU A 146 -6.99 8.34 -13.24
CA GLU A 146 -6.80 9.03 -14.52
C GLU A 146 -6.53 10.53 -14.33
N TYR A 147 -7.29 11.18 -13.45
CA TYR A 147 -7.05 12.57 -13.06
C TYR A 147 -5.63 12.77 -12.49
N LEU A 148 -5.19 11.90 -11.57
CA LEU A 148 -3.85 11.99 -10.99
C LEU A 148 -2.74 11.74 -12.02
N CYS A 149 -2.94 10.83 -12.98
CA CYS A 149 -2.00 10.64 -14.08
C CYS A 149 -1.84 11.93 -14.91
N SER A 150 -2.95 12.56 -15.30
CA SER A 150 -2.93 13.83 -16.04
C SER A 150 -2.28 14.94 -15.22
N PHE A 151 -2.72 15.12 -13.98
CA PHE A 151 -2.23 16.16 -13.07
C PHE A 151 -0.72 16.03 -12.81
N ALA A 152 -0.25 14.80 -12.53
CA ALA A 152 1.16 14.52 -12.26
C ALA A 152 2.04 14.79 -13.49
N SER A 153 1.56 14.43 -14.69
CA SER A 153 2.24 14.71 -15.95
C SER A 153 2.36 16.20 -16.22
N GLU A 154 1.26 16.95 -16.10
CA GLU A 154 1.21 18.40 -16.35
C GLU A 154 2.10 19.20 -15.39
N ASN A 155 2.20 18.75 -14.14
CA ASN A 155 2.96 19.45 -13.09
C ASN A 155 4.35 18.86 -12.84
N ASN A 156 4.77 17.83 -13.60
CA ASN A 156 6.06 17.11 -13.41
C ASN A 156 6.24 16.56 -12.00
N ILE A 157 5.17 16.06 -11.38
CA ILE A 157 5.19 15.48 -10.04
C ILE A 157 5.32 13.96 -10.16
N PRO A 158 6.25 13.31 -9.46
CA PRO A 158 6.34 11.85 -9.45
C PRO A 158 5.07 11.22 -8.89
N LEU A 159 4.46 10.29 -9.65
CA LEU A 159 3.28 9.53 -9.26
C LEU A 159 3.66 8.07 -8.99
N ILE A 160 3.24 7.57 -7.85
CA ILE A 160 3.46 6.19 -7.41
C ILE A 160 2.09 5.54 -7.22
N ILE A 161 1.83 4.45 -7.93
CA ILE A 161 0.56 3.72 -7.83
C ILE A 161 0.80 2.39 -7.12
N ILE A 162 -0.01 2.12 -6.10
CA ILE A 162 0.01 0.87 -5.34
C ILE A 162 -1.35 0.20 -5.46
N PRO A 163 -1.47 -0.93 -6.16
CA PRO A 163 -2.68 -1.74 -6.15
C PRO A 163 -2.97 -2.29 -4.75
N VAL A 164 -4.22 -2.52 -4.48
CA VAL A 164 -4.67 -3.07 -3.20
C VAL A 164 -4.97 -4.54 -3.34
N SER A 165 -5.50 -4.93 -4.50
CA SER A 165 -5.92 -6.31 -4.80
C SER A 165 -6.24 -6.47 -6.28
N SER A 166 -6.18 -7.71 -6.77
CA SER A 166 -6.51 -8.06 -8.17
C SER A 166 -7.85 -7.51 -8.67
N PRO A 167 -8.99 -7.57 -7.91
CA PRO A 167 -10.25 -7.00 -8.39
C PRO A 167 -10.22 -5.49 -8.65
N LYS A 168 -9.30 -4.75 -8.01
CA LYS A 168 -9.16 -3.30 -8.18
C LYS A 168 -8.27 -2.90 -9.36
N MET A 169 -7.55 -3.85 -9.96
CA MET A 169 -6.70 -3.60 -11.13
C MET A 169 -7.46 -2.99 -12.33
N LYS A 170 -8.78 -3.21 -12.42
CA LYS A 170 -9.65 -2.55 -13.43
C LYS A 170 -9.71 -1.02 -13.33
N ARG A 171 -9.22 -0.43 -12.21
CA ARG A 171 -9.16 1.02 -11.99
C ARG A 171 -7.88 1.64 -12.57
N LEU A 172 -6.90 0.81 -12.92
CA LEU A 172 -5.64 1.28 -13.50
C LEU A 172 -5.85 1.61 -14.98
N PRO A 173 -5.45 2.81 -15.46
CA PRO A 173 -5.53 3.15 -16.87
C PRO A 173 -4.54 2.33 -17.72
N MET A 174 -4.77 2.26 -19.02
CA MET A 174 -3.90 1.56 -19.96
C MET A 174 -2.61 2.33 -20.28
N ASP A 175 -2.64 3.66 -20.24
CA ASP A 175 -1.46 4.52 -20.40
C ASP A 175 -0.90 4.86 -19.02
N LEU A 176 0.30 4.36 -18.74
CA LEU A 176 1.00 4.54 -17.48
C LEU A 176 2.25 5.44 -17.60
N SER A 177 2.35 6.22 -18.68
CA SER A 177 3.52 7.08 -18.94
C SER A 177 3.77 8.16 -17.88
N ALA A 178 2.72 8.57 -17.16
CA ALA A 178 2.82 9.47 -16.02
C ALA A 178 3.38 8.79 -14.75
N VAL A 179 3.35 7.44 -14.68
CA VAL A 179 3.66 6.67 -13.47
C VAL A 179 5.16 6.52 -13.29
N SER A 180 5.68 7.06 -12.19
CA SER A 180 7.09 6.96 -11.83
C SER A 180 7.44 5.61 -11.22
N TRP A 181 6.56 5.06 -10.37
CA TRP A 181 6.69 3.73 -9.77
C TRP A 181 5.34 3.02 -9.76
N LEU A 182 5.35 1.77 -10.20
CA LEU A 182 4.25 0.83 -10.03
C LEU A 182 4.78 -0.37 -9.22
N ILE A 183 4.19 -0.62 -8.06
CA ILE A 183 4.57 -1.76 -7.22
C ILE A 183 3.36 -2.68 -7.11
N VAL A 184 3.43 -3.81 -7.78
CA VAL A 184 2.36 -4.81 -7.91
C VAL A 184 2.81 -6.16 -7.37
N ASN A 185 1.88 -7.04 -7.07
CA ASN A 185 2.20 -8.45 -6.82
C ASN A 185 1.95 -9.31 -8.07
N LYS A 186 2.29 -10.60 -7.96
CA LYS A 186 2.11 -11.58 -9.03
C LYS A 186 0.65 -11.62 -9.50
N ASP A 187 -0.32 -11.76 -8.58
CA ASP A 187 -1.74 -11.96 -8.90
C ASP A 187 -2.35 -10.70 -9.57
N GLU A 188 -1.94 -9.53 -9.13
CA GLU A 188 -2.31 -8.25 -9.74
C GLU A 188 -1.76 -8.13 -11.16
N THR A 189 -0.50 -8.55 -11.36
CA THR A 189 0.15 -8.58 -12.67
C THR A 189 -0.57 -9.55 -13.62
N GLU A 190 -0.84 -10.76 -13.18
CA GLU A 190 -1.58 -11.76 -13.96
C GLU A 190 -2.98 -11.25 -14.35
N THR A 191 -3.67 -10.59 -13.41
CA THR A 191 -5.01 -10.05 -13.63
C THR A 191 -5.01 -8.93 -14.67
N PHE A 192 -4.13 -7.93 -14.54
CA PHE A 192 -4.13 -6.77 -15.43
C PHE A 192 -3.61 -7.10 -16.83
N LEU A 193 -2.50 -7.83 -16.91
CA LEU A 193 -1.89 -8.19 -18.19
C LEU A 193 -2.60 -9.36 -18.87
N ASN A 194 -3.57 -10.00 -18.20
CA ASN A 194 -4.28 -11.20 -18.66
C ASN A 194 -3.30 -12.31 -19.09
N ILE A 195 -2.36 -12.64 -18.22
CA ILE A 195 -1.33 -13.66 -18.41
C ILE A 195 -1.24 -14.56 -17.19
N THR A 196 -0.51 -15.67 -17.33
CA THR A 196 -0.15 -16.54 -16.20
C THR A 196 1.36 -16.57 -16.07
N LEU A 197 1.87 -16.38 -14.86
CA LEU A 197 3.30 -16.39 -14.55
C LEU A 197 3.67 -17.76 -13.99
N ASN A 198 4.09 -18.69 -14.86
CA ASN A 198 4.38 -20.09 -14.50
C ASN A 198 5.80 -20.26 -13.94
N ASP A 199 6.76 -19.51 -14.48
CA ASP A 199 8.17 -19.63 -14.15
C ASP A 199 8.86 -18.26 -14.04
N ASP A 200 10.16 -18.28 -13.74
CA ASP A 200 10.98 -17.07 -13.57
C ASP A 200 11.15 -16.28 -14.87
N LYS A 201 11.02 -16.92 -16.03
CA LYS A 201 11.09 -16.25 -17.32
C LYS A 201 9.86 -15.43 -17.56
N ASP A 202 8.65 -16.04 -17.39
CA ASP A 202 7.37 -15.34 -17.47
C ASP A 202 7.35 -14.14 -16.53
N TRP A 203 7.87 -14.34 -15.31
CA TRP A 203 7.91 -13.29 -14.28
C TRP A 203 8.80 -12.12 -14.72
N LYS A 204 10.00 -12.40 -15.31
CA LYS A 204 10.86 -11.34 -15.87
C LYS A 204 10.24 -10.63 -17.06
N GLU A 205 9.60 -11.37 -17.96
CA GLU A 205 8.94 -10.80 -19.14
C GLU A 205 7.76 -9.90 -18.76
N SER A 206 7.06 -10.19 -17.64
CA SER A 206 5.97 -9.35 -17.16
C SER A 206 6.42 -7.93 -16.82
N VAL A 207 7.63 -7.76 -16.28
CA VAL A 207 8.22 -6.44 -16.00
C VAL A 207 8.41 -5.66 -17.29
N GLY A 208 8.88 -6.31 -18.37
CA GLY A 208 9.00 -5.69 -19.70
C GLY A 208 7.65 -5.15 -20.20
N LYS A 209 6.57 -5.94 -20.07
CA LYS A 209 5.22 -5.53 -20.46
C LYS A 209 4.73 -4.30 -19.69
N TRP A 210 5.02 -4.20 -18.40
CA TRP A 210 4.71 -3.01 -17.61
C TRP A 210 5.49 -1.78 -18.06
N LEU A 211 6.78 -1.94 -18.41
CA LEU A 211 7.61 -0.85 -18.94
C LEU A 211 7.11 -0.40 -20.32
N ASP A 212 6.62 -1.32 -21.15
CA ASP A 212 6.03 -1.03 -22.47
C ASP A 212 4.73 -0.20 -22.37
N LEU A 213 4.00 -0.30 -21.23
CA LEU A 213 2.84 0.54 -20.91
C LEU A 213 3.23 1.95 -20.41
N GLY A 214 4.52 2.26 -20.35
CA GLY A 214 5.04 3.59 -20.05
C GLY A 214 5.53 3.81 -18.62
N VAL A 215 5.33 2.84 -17.70
CA VAL A 215 5.83 2.96 -16.32
C VAL A 215 7.35 3.17 -16.32
N LYS A 216 7.85 4.11 -15.51
CA LYS A 216 9.30 4.38 -15.43
C LYS A 216 10.05 3.32 -14.62
N ASN A 217 9.49 2.91 -13.49
CA ASN A 217 10.04 1.88 -12.60
C ASN A 217 8.93 0.94 -12.15
N VAL A 218 9.16 -0.35 -12.21
CA VAL A 218 8.17 -1.35 -11.81
C VAL A 218 8.80 -2.42 -10.92
N VAL A 219 8.03 -2.85 -9.93
CA VAL A 219 8.36 -4.01 -9.09
C VAL A 219 7.19 -4.97 -9.12
N VAL A 220 7.48 -6.24 -9.40
CA VAL A 220 6.52 -7.34 -9.26
C VAL A 220 6.96 -8.22 -8.09
N THR A 221 6.18 -8.21 -7.02
CA THR A 221 6.45 -9.00 -5.80
C THR A 221 5.83 -10.39 -5.90
N ASN A 222 6.46 -11.39 -5.26
CA ASN A 222 5.94 -12.76 -5.19
C ASN A 222 6.20 -13.40 -3.81
N GLY A 223 5.84 -12.70 -2.75
CA GLY A 223 5.93 -13.16 -1.37
C GLY A 223 7.33 -13.70 -1.01
N SER A 224 7.40 -14.92 -0.50
CA SER A 224 8.66 -15.56 -0.10
C SER A 224 9.63 -15.86 -1.25
N LYS A 225 9.18 -15.74 -2.50
CA LYS A 225 10.05 -15.86 -3.67
C LYS A 225 10.82 -14.59 -4.00
N GLY A 226 10.55 -13.48 -3.30
CA GLY A 226 11.21 -12.21 -3.54
C GLY A 226 10.52 -11.33 -4.56
N VAL A 227 11.29 -10.53 -5.28
CA VAL A 227 10.76 -9.53 -6.23
C VAL A 227 11.58 -9.49 -7.52
N ILE A 228 10.93 -9.11 -8.61
CA ILE A 228 11.62 -8.71 -9.84
C ILE A 228 11.34 -7.22 -10.05
N ALA A 229 12.38 -6.46 -10.32
CA ALA A 229 12.28 -5.03 -10.58
C ALA A 229 12.96 -4.66 -11.89
N GLY A 230 12.44 -3.63 -12.54
CA GLY A 230 13.01 -3.05 -13.74
C GLY A 230 12.72 -1.57 -13.85
N SER A 231 13.54 -0.87 -14.60
CA SER A 231 13.32 0.54 -14.94
C SER A 231 13.64 0.79 -16.40
N GLN A 232 13.03 1.83 -16.97
CA GLN A 232 13.32 2.23 -18.34
C GLN A 232 14.84 2.47 -18.52
N GLY A 233 15.46 1.74 -19.44
CA GLY A 233 16.89 1.86 -19.73
C GLY A 233 17.85 1.03 -18.85
N ASN A 234 17.40 0.39 -17.76
CA ASN A 234 18.30 -0.31 -16.82
C ASN A 234 18.11 -1.82 -16.72
N GLY A 235 17.29 -2.41 -17.58
CA GLY A 235 17.05 -3.86 -17.57
C GLY A 235 16.24 -4.35 -16.37
N VAL A 236 16.11 -5.69 -16.28
CA VAL A 236 15.28 -6.38 -15.29
C VAL A 236 16.16 -7.24 -14.38
N ARG A 237 15.97 -7.14 -13.06
CA ARG A 237 16.74 -7.86 -12.05
C ARG A 237 15.82 -8.58 -11.06
N TYR A 238 16.27 -9.74 -10.62
CA TYR A 238 15.65 -10.51 -9.54
C TYR A 238 16.38 -10.24 -8.22
N TYR A 239 15.58 -10.12 -7.15
CA TYR A 239 16.03 -9.94 -5.78
C TYR A 239 15.34 -10.98 -4.91
N PRO A 240 16.07 -11.92 -4.28
CA PRO A 240 15.48 -12.92 -3.41
C PRO A 240 14.88 -12.27 -2.16
N ALA A 241 13.83 -12.89 -1.62
CA ALA A 241 13.32 -12.51 -0.31
C ALA A 241 14.36 -12.78 0.78
N ILE A 242 14.33 -11.98 1.84
CA ILE A 242 15.15 -12.25 3.02
C ILE A 242 14.54 -13.43 3.78
N GLU A 243 15.33 -14.47 4.01
CA GLU A 243 14.87 -15.65 4.75
C GLU A 243 14.40 -15.28 6.14
N THR A 244 13.20 -15.71 6.49
CA THR A 244 12.55 -15.36 7.75
C THR A 244 11.94 -16.61 8.38
N PRO A 245 12.65 -17.26 9.32
CA PRO A 245 12.20 -18.54 9.88
C PRO A 245 11.00 -18.43 10.81
N ASN A 246 10.75 -17.25 11.40
CA ASN A 246 9.71 -17.04 12.41
C ASN A 246 8.77 -15.89 12.01
N VAL A 247 7.98 -16.08 10.96
CA VAL A 247 6.95 -15.11 10.55
C VAL A 247 5.86 -15.04 11.61
N VAL A 248 5.55 -13.82 12.06
CA VAL A 248 4.49 -13.54 13.05
C VAL A 248 3.18 -13.21 12.37
N ASP A 249 3.19 -12.24 11.45
CA ASP A 249 2.04 -11.84 10.63
C ASP A 249 2.55 -11.25 9.31
N VAL A 250 1.91 -11.58 8.19
CA VAL A 250 2.28 -11.05 6.86
C VAL A 250 1.54 -9.77 6.50
N THR A 251 0.57 -9.36 7.33
CA THR A 251 -0.21 -8.14 7.09
C THR A 251 0.69 -6.91 7.11
N GLY A 252 0.57 -6.06 6.10
CA GLY A 252 1.39 -4.85 5.95
C GLY A 252 2.79 -5.07 5.37
N ALA A 253 3.17 -6.32 5.03
CA ALA A 253 4.46 -6.61 4.39
C ALA A 253 4.63 -5.86 3.07
N GLY A 254 3.59 -5.84 2.23
CA GLY A 254 3.56 -5.10 0.96
C GLY A 254 3.69 -3.59 1.16
N ASP A 255 2.93 -3.03 2.10
CA ASP A 255 2.92 -1.59 2.40
C ASP A 255 4.28 -1.13 2.92
N SER A 256 4.89 -1.94 3.79
CA SER A 256 6.24 -1.70 4.31
C SER A 256 7.31 -1.82 3.21
N PHE A 257 7.16 -2.79 2.29
CA PHE A 257 8.02 -2.88 1.11
C PHE A 257 7.94 -1.60 0.28
N CYS A 258 6.71 -1.16 -0.07
CA CYS A 258 6.48 0.07 -0.82
C CYS A 258 7.10 1.29 -0.14
N SER A 259 6.92 1.41 1.17
CA SER A 259 7.47 2.53 1.95
C SER A 259 9.00 2.56 1.94
N GLY A 260 9.65 1.40 2.09
CA GLY A 260 11.12 1.28 2.00
C GLY A 260 11.66 1.67 0.62
N VAL A 261 10.97 1.23 -0.45
CA VAL A 261 11.27 1.62 -1.83
C VAL A 261 11.16 3.14 -2.01
N ILE A 262 10.03 3.72 -1.62
CA ILE A 262 9.76 5.16 -1.77
C ILE A 262 10.78 5.98 -0.97
N TYR A 263 11.00 5.63 0.29
CA TYR A 263 11.94 6.33 1.17
C TYR A 263 13.36 6.35 0.59
N SER A 264 13.86 5.19 0.16
CA SER A 264 15.21 5.07 -0.40
C SER A 264 15.34 5.77 -1.76
N TRP A 265 14.31 5.64 -2.62
CA TRP A 265 14.28 6.32 -3.91
C TRP A 265 14.31 7.85 -3.79
N LEU A 266 13.56 8.41 -2.84
CA LEU A 266 13.55 9.86 -2.58
C LEU A 266 14.89 10.40 -2.09
N GLN A 267 15.79 9.52 -1.63
CA GLN A 267 17.18 9.85 -1.30
C GLN A 267 18.15 9.69 -2.48
N ASN A 268 17.63 9.52 -3.70
CA ASN A 268 18.40 9.33 -4.94
C ASN A 268 19.37 8.13 -4.89
N LYS A 269 18.96 7.04 -4.24
CA LYS A 269 19.73 5.80 -4.21
C LYS A 269 19.56 5.02 -5.51
N GLU A 270 20.57 4.21 -5.84
CA GLU A 270 20.53 3.29 -6.98
C GLU A 270 19.46 2.21 -6.80
N LEU A 271 18.93 1.66 -7.90
CA LEU A 271 17.83 0.70 -7.91
C LEU A 271 18.05 -0.48 -6.95
N ASP A 272 19.27 -1.06 -6.93
CA ASP A 272 19.56 -2.19 -6.05
C ASP A 272 19.37 -1.83 -4.57
N HIS A 273 19.83 -0.67 -4.15
CA HIS A 273 19.65 -0.19 -2.78
C HIS A 273 18.19 0.12 -2.47
N VAL A 274 17.45 0.68 -3.44
CA VAL A 274 16.01 0.98 -3.31
C VAL A 274 15.20 -0.30 -3.08
N ILE A 275 15.45 -1.34 -3.86
CA ILE A 275 14.75 -2.62 -3.71
C ILE A 275 15.14 -3.32 -2.40
N GLN A 276 16.42 -3.29 -2.04
CA GLN A 276 16.88 -3.83 -0.75
C GLN A 276 16.22 -3.14 0.44
N ALA A 277 16.03 -1.82 0.38
CA ALA A 277 15.33 -1.06 1.41
C ALA A 277 13.87 -1.54 1.58
N GLY A 278 13.16 -1.81 0.47
CA GLY A 278 11.85 -2.43 0.49
C GLY A 278 11.85 -3.81 1.15
N LEU A 279 12.77 -4.69 0.73
CA LEU A 279 12.91 -6.04 1.28
C LEU A 279 13.22 -6.03 2.78
N VAL A 280 14.11 -5.16 3.25
CA VAL A 280 14.47 -5.03 4.67
C VAL A 280 13.28 -4.56 5.49
N ASN A 281 12.55 -3.53 5.04
CA ASN A 281 11.40 -3.04 5.79
C ASN A 281 10.28 -4.08 5.86
N SER A 282 9.99 -4.75 4.75
CA SER A 282 9.02 -5.86 4.69
C SER A 282 9.43 -7.01 5.62
N HIS A 283 10.69 -7.46 5.55
CA HIS A 283 11.24 -8.52 6.42
C HIS A 283 11.05 -8.20 7.90
N LYS A 284 11.36 -6.98 8.34
CA LYS A 284 11.19 -6.57 9.73
C LYS A 284 9.72 -6.47 10.13
N THR A 285 8.85 -6.05 9.22
CA THR A 285 7.41 -5.95 9.49
C THR A 285 6.77 -7.31 9.74
N ILE A 286 7.12 -8.35 8.97
CA ILE A 286 6.53 -9.69 9.16
C ILE A 286 7.00 -10.39 10.45
N LEU A 287 7.97 -9.85 11.17
CA LEU A 287 8.37 -10.26 12.52
C LEU A 287 7.55 -9.56 13.61
N SER A 288 6.69 -8.60 13.26
CA SER A 288 5.84 -7.82 14.15
C SER A 288 4.40 -8.33 14.13
N LYS A 289 3.63 -8.02 15.19
CA LYS A 289 2.17 -8.23 15.24
C LYS A 289 1.39 -7.08 14.62
N HIS A 290 2.08 -5.99 14.26
CA HIS A 290 1.48 -4.75 13.79
C HIS A 290 1.68 -4.62 12.28
N THR A 291 0.67 -4.15 11.60
CA THR A 291 0.70 -3.85 10.16
C THR A 291 1.79 -2.82 9.81
N VAL A 292 2.00 -1.86 10.69
CA VAL A 292 3.18 -0.98 10.70
C VAL A 292 3.92 -1.22 12.01
N ARG A 293 5.17 -1.65 11.94
CA ARG A 293 5.96 -1.97 13.13
C ARG A 293 6.22 -0.73 13.99
N GLN A 294 6.00 -0.86 15.31
CA GLN A 294 6.02 0.29 16.21
C GLN A 294 7.43 0.82 16.49
N GLU A 295 8.46 -0.03 16.41
CA GLU A 295 9.86 0.33 16.57
C GLU A 295 10.48 1.01 15.34
N LEU A 296 9.73 1.16 14.24
CA LEU A 296 10.24 1.81 13.04
C LEU A 296 10.53 3.29 13.32
N THR A 297 11.79 3.64 13.20
CA THR A 297 12.31 5.00 13.15
C THR A 297 13.37 5.08 12.06
N ARG A 298 13.74 6.26 11.63
CA ARG A 298 14.83 6.46 10.66
C ARG A 298 16.14 5.83 11.13
N GLU A 299 16.46 5.96 12.41
CA GLU A 299 17.67 5.37 12.99
C GLU A 299 17.60 3.84 13.02
N GLN A 300 16.49 3.27 13.49
CA GLN A 300 16.30 1.82 13.50
C GLN A 300 16.34 1.24 12.09
N PHE A 301 15.72 1.90 11.12
CA PHE A 301 15.74 1.46 9.72
C PHE A 301 17.17 1.44 9.15
N LYS A 302 17.98 2.45 9.46
CA LYS A 302 19.40 2.47 9.08
C LYS A 302 20.16 1.28 9.67
N LEU A 303 19.98 0.98 10.95
CA LEU A 303 20.59 -0.18 11.61
C LEU A 303 20.14 -1.50 10.98
N ASP A 304 18.84 -1.62 10.63
CA ASP A 304 18.30 -2.79 9.96
C ASP A 304 18.95 -3.00 8.59
N MET A 305 19.14 -1.92 7.81
CA MET A 305 19.83 -1.95 6.52
C MET A 305 21.28 -2.40 6.66
N GLU A 306 22.03 -1.83 7.61
CA GLU A 306 23.43 -2.19 7.88
C GLU A 306 23.60 -3.64 8.34
N ALA A 307 22.63 -4.18 9.07
CA ALA A 307 22.66 -5.56 9.56
C ALA A 307 22.40 -6.62 8.47
N ILE A 308 21.60 -6.28 7.48
CA ILE A 308 21.12 -7.23 6.47
C ILE A 308 21.89 -7.10 5.14
N ILE A 309 22.22 -5.87 4.74
CA ILE A 309 22.95 -5.59 3.51
C ILE A 309 24.43 -5.47 3.86
N LYS A 310 25.15 -6.55 3.66
CA LYS A 310 26.62 -6.61 3.84
C LYS A 310 27.35 -6.49 2.49
#